data_5e2bd93979073cb9f5bc7d72ab1916f2
#
_entry.id   5e2bd93979073cb9f5bc7d72ab1916f2
#
_cell.length_a   1.000
_cell.length_b   1.000
_cell.length_c   1.000
_cell.angle_alpha   90.00
_cell.angle_beta   90.00
_cell.angle_gamma   90.00
#
_symmetry.space_group_name_H-M   'P 1'
#
loop_
_entity.id
_entity.type
_entity.pdbx_description
1 polymer ?
#
loop_
_entity_poly.entity_id
_entity_poly.type
_entity_poly.pdbx_seq_one_letter_code
_entity_poly.pdbx_strand_id
1 'polypeptide(L)'
;MTQPGYAVPALDKALDILELLADEPGGLAQSEIAEATGRSVGQIFRVLVSLERRGYLVRERGGRYLLGTRLFDLAHRHAPLRGLEAVAVPIMRELAEGVRQSCNLAVLEGDRVRVVAQVESPADFGYRVRVGALFDVAGTATGEVLAGDRDELVRADALQPGITDVVAAVRGATGASIAALTVPYVSTSFSTVAHTQVVRQARSAAREISQSLGWKPGVTGR
;
A
#
# COMPACT_ATOMS: atom_id res chain seq x y z
N MET A 1 10.51 -2.35 23.78
CA MET A 1 11.58 -3.36 23.79
C MET A 1 12.37 -3.19 22.51
N THR A 2 13.60 -2.68 22.62
CA THR A 2 14.51 -2.47 21.48
C THR A 2 14.96 -3.85 21.00
N GLN A 3 14.61 -4.23 19.76
CA GLN A 3 15.15 -5.44 19.14
C GLN A 3 16.68 -5.34 19.10
N PRO A 4 17.44 -6.37 19.48
CA PRO A 4 18.87 -6.39 19.30
C PRO A 4 19.13 -6.31 17.79
N GLY A 5 19.77 -5.22 17.34
CA GLY A 5 20.10 -4.98 15.96
C GLY A 5 21.09 -6.00 15.42
N TYR A 6 20.64 -7.14 14.97
CA TYR A 6 21.44 -8.05 14.14
C TYR A 6 21.57 -7.40 12.75
N ALA A 7 22.54 -6.53 12.60
CA ALA A 7 22.89 -5.95 11.30
C ALA A 7 23.52 -7.04 10.41
N VAL A 8 22.99 -7.23 9.22
CA VAL A 8 23.59 -8.04 8.17
C VAL A 8 24.02 -7.09 7.03
N PRO A 9 25.22 -6.49 7.13
CA PRO A 9 25.62 -5.37 6.28
C PRO A 9 25.52 -5.60 4.78
N ALA A 10 25.64 -6.86 4.33
CA ALA A 10 25.51 -7.20 2.93
C ALA A 10 24.04 -7.19 2.47
N LEU A 11 23.11 -7.59 3.34
CA LEU A 11 21.68 -7.55 3.08
C LEU A 11 21.17 -6.11 3.11
N ASP A 12 21.57 -5.33 4.13
CA ASP A 12 21.18 -3.93 4.26
C ASP A 12 21.59 -3.14 3.00
N LYS A 13 22.84 -3.35 2.52
CA LYS A 13 23.32 -2.76 1.26
C LYS A 13 22.45 -3.15 0.04
N ALA A 14 22.01 -4.40 -0.02
CA ALA A 14 21.20 -4.85 -1.14
C ALA A 14 19.81 -4.21 -1.12
N LEU A 15 19.20 -4.09 0.05
CA LEU A 15 17.90 -3.45 0.23
C LEU A 15 17.97 -1.96 -0.07
N ASP A 16 18.97 -1.23 0.48
CA ASP A 16 19.17 0.20 0.19
C ASP A 16 19.30 0.49 -1.31
N ILE A 17 20.01 -0.38 -2.06
CA ILE A 17 20.17 -0.23 -3.52
C ILE A 17 18.85 -0.46 -4.25
N LEU A 18 18.05 -1.45 -3.83
CA LEU A 18 16.75 -1.73 -4.46
C LEU A 18 15.76 -0.59 -4.20
N GLU A 19 15.73 -0.07 -2.97
CA GLU A 19 14.88 1.04 -2.58
C GLU A 19 15.27 2.33 -3.31
N LEU A 20 16.56 2.65 -3.39
CA LEU A 20 17.07 3.79 -4.15
C LEU A 20 16.63 3.73 -5.63
N LEU A 21 16.82 2.58 -6.28
CA LEU A 21 16.47 2.41 -7.69
C LEU A 21 14.96 2.37 -7.96
N ALA A 22 14.14 2.13 -6.94
CA ALA A 22 12.68 2.21 -7.06
C ALA A 22 12.20 3.65 -7.31
N ASP A 23 12.93 4.64 -6.79
CA ASP A 23 12.62 6.06 -6.93
C ASP A 23 13.30 6.69 -8.17
N GLU A 24 14.12 5.92 -8.90
CA GLU A 24 14.93 6.39 -10.05
C GLU A 24 14.58 5.64 -11.36
N PRO A 25 13.49 6.04 -12.05
CA PRO A 25 13.03 5.35 -13.26
C PRO A 25 14.05 5.31 -14.41
N GLY A 26 14.96 6.27 -14.45
CA GLY A 26 16.06 6.33 -15.42
C GLY A 26 17.28 5.48 -15.05
N GLY A 27 17.21 4.80 -13.91
CA GLY A 27 18.32 4.04 -13.36
C GLY A 27 19.51 4.92 -12.94
N LEU A 28 20.53 4.30 -12.35
CA LEU A 28 21.74 4.98 -11.88
C LEU A 28 22.99 4.24 -12.33
N ALA A 29 24.05 4.99 -12.59
CA ALA A 29 25.39 4.43 -12.76
C ALA A 29 25.95 3.94 -11.42
N GLN A 30 26.92 3.02 -11.45
CA GLN A 30 27.53 2.46 -10.24
C GLN A 30 28.10 3.54 -9.31
N SER A 31 28.71 4.60 -9.86
CA SER A 31 29.23 5.73 -9.07
C SER A 31 28.14 6.53 -8.38
N GLU A 32 27.00 6.77 -9.08
CA GLU A 32 25.83 7.45 -8.54
C GLU A 32 25.19 6.65 -7.40
N ILE A 33 25.06 5.34 -7.55
CA ILE A 33 24.57 4.46 -6.48
C ILE A 33 25.50 4.48 -5.27
N ALA A 34 26.82 4.45 -5.49
CA ALA A 34 27.82 4.51 -4.42
C ALA A 34 27.69 5.82 -3.62
N GLU A 35 27.60 6.94 -4.31
CA GLU A 35 27.42 8.27 -3.72
C GLU A 35 26.11 8.37 -2.92
N ALA A 36 24.99 8.03 -3.54
CA ALA A 36 23.66 8.10 -2.92
C ALA A 36 23.52 7.22 -1.67
N THR A 37 24.21 6.06 -1.66
CA THR A 37 24.20 5.15 -0.50
C THR A 37 25.31 5.44 0.53
N GLY A 38 26.15 6.47 0.30
CA GLY A 38 27.27 6.80 1.18
C GLY A 38 28.35 5.71 1.24
N ARG A 39 28.54 4.93 0.16
CA ARG A 39 29.44 3.79 0.12
C ARG A 39 30.47 3.91 -1.01
N SER A 40 31.58 3.17 -0.90
CA SER A 40 32.54 3.12 -1.99
C SER A 40 32.07 2.20 -3.12
N VAL A 41 32.50 2.48 -4.36
CA VAL A 41 32.22 1.68 -5.55
C VAL A 41 32.58 0.19 -5.36
N GLY A 42 33.73 -0.09 -4.70
CA GLY A 42 34.17 -1.44 -4.39
C GLY A 42 33.26 -2.18 -3.39
N GLN A 43 32.65 -1.45 -2.43
CA GLN A 43 31.75 -2.04 -1.44
C GLN A 43 30.40 -2.48 -2.03
N ILE A 44 29.91 -1.77 -3.05
CA ILE A 44 28.63 -2.10 -3.70
C ILE A 44 28.78 -3.05 -4.87
N PHE A 45 29.95 -3.15 -5.50
CA PHE A 45 30.18 -3.94 -6.72
C PHE A 45 29.67 -5.38 -6.61
N ARG A 46 30.07 -6.11 -5.56
CA ARG A 46 29.65 -7.51 -5.35
C ARG A 46 28.15 -7.65 -5.13
N VAL A 47 27.53 -6.64 -4.52
CA VAL A 47 26.09 -6.60 -4.29
C VAL A 47 25.35 -6.40 -5.61
N LEU A 48 25.78 -5.42 -6.43
CA LEU A 48 25.22 -5.17 -7.76
C LEU A 48 25.30 -6.41 -8.65
N VAL A 49 26.47 -7.04 -8.72
CA VAL A 49 26.66 -8.30 -9.50
C VAL A 49 25.72 -9.40 -9.00
N SER A 50 25.53 -9.52 -7.69
CA SER A 50 24.64 -10.53 -7.12
C SER A 50 23.18 -10.26 -7.44
N LEU A 51 22.74 -9.01 -7.32
CA LEU A 51 21.36 -8.57 -7.62
C LEU A 51 21.06 -8.72 -9.12
N GLU A 52 22.00 -8.31 -9.99
CA GLU A 52 21.89 -8.46 -11.44
C GLU A 52 21.77 -9.94 -11.84
N ARG A 53 22.69 -10.80 -11.37
CA ARG A 53 22.66 -12.26 -11.64
C ARG A 53 21.34 -12.89 -11.21
N ARG A 54 20.70 -12.40 -10.14
CA ARG A 54 19.44 -12.91 -9.62
C ARG A 54 18.21 -12.27 -10.25
N GLY A 55 18.39 -11.32 -11.18
CA GLY A 55 17.34 -10.63 -11.92
C GLY A 55 16.60 -9.53 -11.14
N TYR A 56 17.12 -9.15 -9.97
CA TYR A 56 16.60 -8.00 -9.22
C TYR A 56 16.99 -6.66 -9.85
N LEU A 57 18.14 -6.64 -10.53
CA LEU A 57 18.61 -5.49 -11.32
C LEU A 57 18.83 -5.92 -12.77
N VAL A 58 18.74 -4.95 -13.66
CA VAL A 58 19.14 -5.05 -15.07
C VAL A 58 20.15 -3.95 -15.33
N ARG A 59 21.21 -4.28 -16.07
CA ARG A 59 22.20 -3.31 -16.52
C ARG A 59 21.99 -2.99 -17.99
N GLU A 60 21.72 -1.75 -18.30
CA GLU A 60 21.56 -1.28 -19.67
C GLU A 60 22.90 -1.11 -20.41
N ARG A 61 22.84 -0.96 -21.73
CA ARG A 61 24.02 -0.74 -22.58
C ARG A 61 24.85 0.48 -22.19
N GLY A 62 24.22 1.49 -21.57
CA GLY A 62 24.89 2.68 -21.04
C GLY A 62 25.56 2.48 -19.66
N GLY A 63 25.51 1.26 -19.09
CA GLY A 63 26.12 0.94 -17.81
C GLY A 63 25.30 1.32 -16.60
N ARG A 64 24.08 1.86 -16.79
CA ARG A 64 23.14 2.21 -15.69
C ARG A 64 22.42 0.95 -15.21
N TYR A 65 22.17 0.90 -13.91
CA TYR A 65 21.39 -0.16 -13.26
C TYR A 65 19.97 0.32 -13.05
N LEU A 66 18.99 -0.53 -13.39
CA LEU A 66 17.57 -0.34 -13.15
C LEU A 66 17.02 -1.52 -12.35
N LEU A 67 15.85 -1.33 -11.75
CA LEU A 67 15.11 -2.46 -11.17
C LEU A 67 14.73 -3.47 -12.25
N GLY A 68 15.05 -4.73 -11.98
CA GLY A 68 14.60 -5.87 -12.79
C GLY A 68 13.17 -6.31 -12.44
N THR A 69 12.57 -7.11 -13.31
CA THR A 69 11.20 -7.62 -13.14
C THR A 69 11.05 -8.67 -12.04
N ARG A 70 12.15 -9.08 -11.39
CA ARG A 70 12.12 -10.13 -10.35
C ARG A 70 11.27 -9.77 -9.13
N LEU A 71 11.27 -8.48 -8.70
CA LEU A 71 10.43 -8.00 -7.61
C LEU A 71 8.95 -8.07 -7.99
N PHE A 72 8.61 -7.68 -9.22
CA PHE A 72 7.27 -7.82 -9.77
C PHE A 72 6.81 -9.29 -9.79
N ASP A 73 7.67 -10.20 -10.26
CA ASP A 73 7.39 -11.64 -10.26
C ASP A 73 7.14 -12.19 -8.83
N LEU A 74 7.93 -11.77 -7.85
CA LEU A 74 7.74 -12.17 -6.45
C LEU A 74 6.42 -11.63 -5.87
N ALA A 75 6.10 -10.37 -6.11
CA ALA A 75 4.85 -9.76 -5.68
C ALA A 75 3.64 -10.47 -6.30
N HIS A 76 3.72 -10.82 -7.61
CA HIS A 76 2.65 -11.54 -8.30
C HIS A 76 2.49 -13.00 -7.89
N ARG A 77 3.53 -13.61 -7.32
CA ARG A 77 3.42 -14.95 -6.73
C ARG A 77 2.85 -14.95 -5.31
N HIS A 78 2.79 -13.80 -4.65
CA HIS A 78 2.18 -13.68 -3.34
C HIS A 78 0.65 -13.68 -3.47
N ALA A 79 0.07 -14.88 -3.53
CA ALA A 79 -1.35 -15.10 -3.84
C ALA A 79 -2.36 -14.27 -3.02
N PRO A 80 -2.18 -14.05 -1.71
CA PRO A 80 -3.13 -13.25 -0.92
C PRO A 80 -3.27 -11.81 -1.43
N LEU A 81 -2.16 -11.13 -1.71
CA LEU A 81 -2.20 -9.73 -2.18
C LEU A 81 -2.70 -9.64 -3.62
N ARG A 82 -2.25 -10.53 -4.50
CA ARG A 82 -2.69 -10.56 -5.90
C ARG A 82 -4.20 -10.75 -6.05
N GLY A 83 -4.77 -11.67 -5.28
CA GLY A 83 -6.22 -11.92 -5.30
C GLY A 83 -7.00 -10.71 -4.77
N LEU A 84 -6.51 -10.10 -3.69
CA LEU A 84 -7.11 -8.93 -3.07
C LEU A 84 -7.13 -7.72 -4.01
N GLU A 85 -5.98 -7.34 -4.58
CA GLU A 85 -5.89 -6.20 -5.50
C GLU A 85 -6.70 -6.40 -6.79
N ALA A 86 -6.62 -7.59 -7.39
CA ALA A 86 -7.34 -7.90 -8.63
C ALA A 86 -8.86 -7.75 -8.48
N VAL A 87 -9.38 -8.08 -7.30
CA VAL A 87 -10.80 -7.92 -6.96
C VAL A 87 -11.12 -6.49 -6.54
N ALA A 88 -10.29 -5.89 -5.68
CA ALA A 88 -10.62 -4.63 -5.06
C ALA A 88 -10.49 -3.42 -6.00
N VAL A 89 -9.43 -3.37 -6.83
CA VAL A 89 -9.14 -2.17 -7.63
C VAL A 89 -10.26 -1.78 -8.61
N PRO A 90 -10.92 -2.69 -9.33
CA PRO A 90 -12.09 -2.34 -10.15
C PRO A 90 -13.21 -1.69 -9.33
N ILE A 91 -13.57 -2.28 -8.19
CA ILE A 91 -14.64 -1.77 -7.30
C ILE A 91 -14.23 -0.42 -6.69
N MET A 92 -12.96 -0.25 -6.33
CA MET A 92 -12.43 1.02 -5.84
C MET A 92 -12.50 2.13 -6.89
N ARG A 93 -12.34 1.82 -8.18
CA ARG A 93 -12.50 2.80 -9.26
C ARG A 93 -13.93 3.28 -9.36
N GLU A 94 -14.90 2.37 -9.33
CA GLU A 94 -16.32 2.71 -9.33
C GLU A 94 -16.69 3.53 -8.09
N LEU A 95 -16.16 3.18 -6.92
CA LEU A 95 -16.32 3.97 -5.71
C LEU A 95 -15.77 5.39 -5.88
N ALA A 96 -14.51 5.53 -6.32
CA ALA A 96 -13.87 6.84 -6.48
C ALA A 96 -14.62 7.74 -7.45
N GLU A 97 -15.11 7.19 -8.57
CA GLU A 97 -15.98 7.89 -9.53
C GLU A 97 -17.30 8.32 -8.88
N GLY A 98 -17.95 7.43 -8.15
CA GLY A 98 -19.27 7.70 -7.53
C GLY A 98 -19.21 8.70 -6.38
N VAL A 99 -18.14 8.71 -5.58
CA VAL A 99 -17.98 9.62 -4.44
C VAL A 99 -17.13 10.84 -4.76
N ARG A 100 -16.44 10.88 -5.90
CA ARG A 100 -15.50 11.92 -6.31
C ARG A 100 -14.41 12.18 -5.26
N GLN A 101 -13.97 11.14 -4.59
CA GLN A 101 -12.91 11.12 -3.60
C GLN A 101 -11.92 10.01 -3.93
N SER A 102 -10.67 10.18 -3.54
CA SER A 102 -9.70 9.08 -3.59
C SER A 102 -10.07 8.00 -2.59
N CYS A 103 -9.61 6.77 -2.84
CA CYS A 103 -9.71 5.70 -1.85
C CYS A 103 -8.44 4.83 -1.86
N ASN A 104 -8.15 4.23 -0.73
CA ASN A 104 -7.02 3.32 -0.59
C ASN A 104 -7.44 2.03 0.12
N LEU A 105 -6.68 0.97 -0.16
CA LEU A 105 -6.82 -0.33 0.48
C LEU A 105 -5.56 -0.59 1.29
N ALA A 106 -5.74 -0.99 2.54
CA ALA A 106 -4.63 -1.27 3.43
C ALA A 106 -4.80 -2.63 4.12
N VAL A 107 -3.68 -3.24 4.48
CA VAL A 107 -3.60 -4.52 5.20
C VAL A 107 -2.78 -4.37 6.48
N LEU A 108 -2.98 -5.29 7.41
CA LEU A 108 -2.16 -5.38 8.61
C LEU A 108 -0.84 -6.11 8.27
N GLU A 109 0.28 -5.52 8.62
CA GLU A 109 1.62 -6.09 8.49
C GLU A 109 2.34 -6.00 9.83
N GLY A 110 2.27 -7.08 10.60
CA GLY A 110 2.73 -7.07 12.00
C GLY A 110 1.90 -6.08 12.83
N ASP A 111 2.56 -5.07 13.37
CA ASP A 111 1.99 -3.97 14.16
C ASP A 111 1.76 -2.68 13.35
N ARG A 112 1.87 -2.75 12.01
CA ARG A 112 1.74 -1.62 11.10
C ARG A 112 0.61 -1.83 10.09
N VAL A 113 0.11 -0.73 9.57
CA VAL A 113 -0.85 -0.68 8.46
C VAL A 113 -0.09 -0.35 7.18
N ARG A 114 -0.14 -1.25 6.20
CA ARG A 114 0.46 -1.01 4.88
C ARG A 114 -0.60 -0.73 3.84
N VAL A 115 -0.45 0.36 3.11
CA VAL A 115 -1.28 0.67 1.93
C VAL A 115 -0.82 -0.19 0.76
N VAL A 116 -1.72 -1.01 0.22
CA VAL A 116 -1.44 -1.94 -0.88
C VAL A 116 -2.03 -1.47 -2.21
N ALA A 117 -3.12 -0.71 -2.19
CA ALA A 117 -3.70 -0.12 -3.40
C ALA A 117 -4.22 1.29 -3.15
N GLN A 118 -4.22 2.11 -4.20
CA GLN A 118 -4.71 3.49 -4.21
C GLN A 118 -5.44 3.75 -5.52
N VAL A 119 -6.60 4.39 -5.45
CA VAL A 119 -7.31 4.97 -6.58
C VAL A 119 -7.50 6.46 -6.33
N GLU A 120 -7.10 7.27 -7.27
CA GLU A 120 -7.19 8.72 -7.16
C GLU A 120 -8.60 9.23 -7.47
N SER A 121 -8.96 10.35 -6.87
CA SER A 121 -10.21 11.05 -7.16
C SER A 121 -10.22 11.49 -8.64
N PRO A 122 -11.36 11.38 -9.33
CA PRO A 122 -11.54 11.99 -10.66
C PRO A 122 -11.79 13.51 -10.59
N ALA A 123 -11.83 14.09 -9.39
CA ALA A 123 -11.94 15.54 -9.19
C ALA A 123 -10.58 16.22 -9.35
N ASP A 124 -10.59 17.55 -9.62
CA ASP A 124 -9.36 18.34 -9.77
C ASP A 124 -8.52 18.41 -8.48
N PHE A 125 -9.14 18.15 -7.33
CA PHE A 125 -8.50 18.08 -6.03
C PHE A 125 -8.81 16.75 -5.35
N GLY A 126 -7.79 16.11 -4.78
CA GLY A 126 -7.95 14.84 -4.07
C GLY A 126 -6.81 14.61 -3.08
N TYR A 127 -7.10 13.87 -2.02
CA TYR A 127 -6.09 13.41 -1.08
C TYR A 127 -5.49 12.09 -1.58
N ARG A 128 -4.16 11.98 -1.55
CA ARG A 128 -3.45 10.79 -2.00
C ARG A 128 -2.60 10.19 -0.90
N VAL A 129 -2.69 8.87 -0.74
CA VAL A 129 -1.79 8.08 0.09
C VAL A 129 -0.93 7.21 -0.82
N ARG A 130 0.39 7.24 -0.66
CA ARG A 130 1.30 6.44 -1.49
C ARG A 130 1.12 4.95 -1.23
N VAL A 131 1.03 4.13 -2.29
CA VAL A 131 1.13 2.68 -2.18
C VAL A 131 2.48 2.31 -1.55
N GLY A 132 2.48 1.38 -0.61
CA GLY A 132 3.65 1.03 0.19
C GLY A 132 3.84 1.88 1.45
N ALA A 133 3.05 2.96 1.65
CA ALA A 133 3.11 3.74 2.89
C ALA A 133 2.78 2.86 4.11
N LEU A 134 3.49 3.13 5.22
CA LEU A 134 3.32 2.44 6.50
C LEU A 134 2.85 3.43 7.57
N PHE A 135 1.83 3.03 8.31
CA PHE A 135 1.29 3.78 9.44
C PHE A 135 1.24 2.90 10.68
N ASP A 136 1.20 3.52 11.85
CA ASP A 136 0.96 2.79 13.09
C ASP A 136 -0.50 2.32 13.17
N VAL A 137 -0.72 1.15 13.74
CA VAL A 137 -2.08 0.66 14.02
C VAL A 137 -2.76 1.60 15.03
N ALA A 138 -2.03 1.98 16.08
CA ALA A 138 -2.53 2.90 17.08
C ALA A 138 -2.68 4.33 16.51
N GLY A 139 -3.84 4.95 16.76
CA GLY A 139 -4.10 6.32 16.36
C GLY A 139 -4.61 6.51 14.93
N THR A 140 -4.68 5.46 14.11
CA THR A 140 -5.30 5.51 12.78
C THR A 140 -6.65 4.82 12.77
N ALA A 141 -7.64 5.38 12.07
CA ALA A 141 -8.96 4.77 11.91
C ALA A 141 -8.85 3.42 11.18
N THR A 142 -7.98 3.35 10.18
CA THR A 142 -7.69 2.12 9.42
C THR A 142 -7.10 1.03 10.31
N GLY A 143 -6.16 1.39 11.18
CA GLY A 143 -5.57 0.45 12.14
C GLY A 143 -6.57 -0.13 13.13
N GLU A 144 -7.48 0.69 13.65
CA GLU A 144 -8.54 0.24 14.55
C GLU A 144 -9.52 -0.73 13.88
N VAL A 145 -9.87 -0.52 12.62
CA VAL A 145 -10.73 -1.43 11.87
C VAL A 145 -10.01 -2.74 11.57
N LEU A 146 -8.72 -2.69 11.21
CA LEU A 146 -7.93 -3.88 10.91
C LEU A 146 -7.62 -4.75 12.15
N ALA A 147 -7.33 -4.12 13.28
CA ALA A 147 -6.98 -4.80 14.51
C ALA A 147 -8.19 -5.20 15.38
N GLY A 148 -9.37 -4.64 15.09
CA GLY A 148 -10.60 -4.85 15.85
C GLY A 148 -11.68 -5.61 15.08
N ASP A 149 -12.84 -5.76 15.73
CA ASP A 149 -14.02 -6.40 15.13
C ASP A 149 -15.00 -5.39 14.49
N ARG A 150 -14.56 -4.17 14.25
CA ARG A 150 -15.42 -3.12 13.70
C ARG A 150 -15.60 -3.31 12.20
N ASP A 151 -16.84 -3.24 11.74
CA ASP A 151 -17.15 -3.26 10.30
C ASP A 151 -16.85 -1.92 9.62
N GLU A 152 -16.95 -0.82 10.39
CA GLU A 152 -16.66 0.51 9.88
C GLU A 152 -16.26 1.48 11.01
N LEU A 153 -15.58 2.54 10.61
CA LEU A 153 -15.24 3.66 11.47
C LEU A 153 -15.21 4.95 10.65
N VAL A 154 -15.77 6.00 11.20
CA VAL A 154 -15.66 7.36 10.65
C VAL A 154 -14.95 8.22 11.69
N ARG A 155 -13.84 8.82 11.31
CA ARG A 155 -13.03 9.63 12.21
C ARG A 155 -12.52 10.89 11.51
N ALA A 156 -12.83 12.05 12.06
CA ALA A 156 -12.27 13.31 11.61
C ALA A 156 -10.92 13.58 12.26
N ASP A 157 -10.03 14.24 11.52
CA ASP A 157 -8.75 14.81 11.98
C ASP A 157 -7.79 13.79 12.65
N ALA A 158 -7.95 12.50 12.38
CA ALA A 158 -7.16 11.47 13.06
C ALA A 158 -5.71 11.43 12.56
N LEU A 159 -5.52 11.43 11.25
CA LEU A 159 -4.20 11.36 10.61
C LEU A 159 -3.76 12.72 10.07
N GLN A 160 -4.69 13.46 9.51
CA GLN A 160 -4.45 14.76 8.88
C GLN A 160 -5.60 15.72 9.20
N PRO A 161 -5.34 16.93 9.76
CA PRO A 161 -6.36 17.94 9.99
C PRO A 161 -7.16 18.27 8.72
N GLY A 162 -8.47 18.37 8.85
CA GLY A 162 -9.39 18.64 7.74
C GLY A 162 -9.76 17.42 6.90
N ILE A 163 -9.23 16.25 7.22
CA ILE A 163 -9.58 14.98 6.57
C ILE A 163 -10.47 14.14 7.49
N THR A 164 -11.55 13.60 6.95
CA THR A 164 -12.38 12.62 7.65
C THR A 164 -12.16 11.24 7.02
N ASP A 165 -11.53 10.35 7.75
CA ASP A 165 -11.35 8.97 7.31
C ASP A 165 -12.68 8.21 7.43
N VAL A 166 -13.18 7.73 6.31
CA VAL A 166 -14.29 6.78 6.21
C VAL A 166 -13.71 5.42 5.91
N VAL A 167 -13.72 4.54 6.90
CA VAL A 167 -13.07 3.23 6.83
C VAL A 167 -14.11 2.13 6.91
N ALA A 168 -14.00 1.14 6.03
CA ALA A 168 -14.84 -0.06 6.05
C ALA A 168 -13.98 -1.33 5.94
N ALA A 169 -14.29 -2.33 6.76
CA ALA A 169 -13.58 -3.60 6.79
C ALA A 169 -13.87 -4.42 5.52
N VAL A 170 -12.81 -4.99 4.95
CA VAL A 170 -12.89 -6.02 3.92
C VAL A 170 -12.63 -7.37 4.56
N ARG A 171 -13.63 -8.26 4.49
CA ARG A 171 -13.59 -9.57 5.16
C ARG A 171 -13.24 -10.67 4.18
N GLY A 172 -12.40 -11.60 4.61
CA GLY A 172 -12.12 -12.83 3.87
C GLY A 172 -13.19 -13.91 4.09
N ALA A 173 -13.02 -15.06 3.45
CA ALA A 173 -13.96 -16.19 3.52
C ALA A 173 -14.25 -16.70 4.96
N THR A 174 -13.30 -16.53 5.88
CA THR A 174 -13.46 -16.90 7.30
C THR A 174 -14.22 -15.87 8.13
N GLY A 175 -14.55 -14.70 7.57
CA GLY A 175 -15.14 -13.57 8.30
C GLY A 175 -14.13 -12.64 8.97
N ALA A 176 -12.85 -12.99 9.00
CA ALA A 176 -11.80 -12.12 9.55
C ALA A 176 -11.59 -10.88 8.65
N SER A 177 -11.26 -9.75 9.25
CA SER A 177 -10.82 -8.55 8.53
C SER A 177 -9.44 -8.82 7.90
N ILE A 178 -9.37 -8.85 6.57
CA ILE A 178 -8.14 -9.07 5.81
C ILE A 178 -7.57 -7.81 5.20
N ALA A 179 -8.41 -6.79 5.05
CA ALA A 179 -8.03 -5.47 4.58
C ALA A 179 -9.04 -4.42 5.09
N ALA A 180 -8.70 -3.16 4.94
CA ALA A 180 -9.61 -2.03 5.16
C ALA A 180 -9.60 -1.11 3.95
N LEU A 181 -10.80 -0.76 3.49
CA LEU A 181 -11.04 0.24 2.46
C LEU A 181 -11.24 1.60 3.14
N THR A 182 -10.40 2.56 2.82
CA THR A 182 -10.45 3.91 3.39
C THR A 182 -10.73 4.93 2.29
N VAL A 183 -11.72 5.79 2.53
CA VAL A 183 -11.96 7.01 1.76
C VAL A 183 -11.57 8.19 2.64
N PRO A 184 -10.42 8.84 2.41
CA PRO A 184 -10.05 10.07 3.09
C PRO A 184 -10.89 11.21 2.50
N TYR A 185 -12.03 11.48 3.15
CA TYR A 185 -12.99 12.47 2.70
C TYR A 185 -12.49 13.89 2.99
N VAL A 186 -12.36 14.66 1.92
CA VAL A 186 -12.03 16.08 1.98
C VAL A 186 -13.29 16.89 1.70
N SER A 187 -13.75 17.68 2.67
CA SER A 187 -14.86 18.61 2.47
C SER A 187 -14.34 19.91 1.86
N THR A 188 -14.71 20.19 0.63
CA THR A 188 -14.38 21.44 -0.07
C THR A 188 -15.65 22.10 -0.58
N SER A 189 -15.55 23.38 -0.98
CA SER A 189 -16.65 24.08 -1.66
C SER A 189 -17.06 23.44 -3.01
N PHE A 190 -16.22 22.55 -3.54
CA PHE A 190 -16.48 21.78 -4.78
C PHE A 190 -16.99 20.38 -4.52
N SER A 191 -17.17 19.98 -3.26
CA SER A 191 -17.68 18.66 -2.91
C SER A 191 -19.15 18.54 -3.32
N THR A 192 -19.44 17.68 -4.30
CA THR A 192 -20.79 17.47 -4.84
C THR A 192 -21.51 16.29 -4.18
N VAL A 193 -20.78 15.48 -3.40
CA VAL A 193 -21.28 14.27 -2.74
C VAL A 193 -21.31 14.46 -1.24
N ALA A 194 -22.47 14.24 -0.63
CA ALA A 194 -22.64 14.37 0.81
C ALA A 194 -21.83 13.29 1.57
N HIS A 195 -21.25 13.64 2.70
CA HIS A 195 -20.48 12.73 3.56
C HIS A 195 -21.23 11.42 3.89
N THR A 196 -22.53 11.51 4.20
CA THR A 196 -23.38 10.33 4.48
C THR A 196 -23.49 9.38 3.28
N GLN A 197 -23.43 9.91 2.06
CA GLN A 197 -23.43 9.10 0.84
C GLN A 197 -22.06 8.42 0.67
N VAL A 198 -20.96 9.11 0.98
CA VAL A 198 -19.60 8.53 0.95
C VAL A 198 -19.51 7.34 1.89
N VAL A 199 -19.99 7.48 3.13
CA VAL A 199 -20.02 6.38 4.13
C VAL A 199 -20.80 5.17 3.59
N ARG A 200 -21.99 5.41 3.05
CA ARG A 200 -22.82 4.33 2.50
C ARG A 200 -22.16 3.62 1.32
N GLN A 201 -21.55 4.37 0.40
CA GLN A 201 -20.89 3.79 -0.78
C GLN A 201 -19.61 3.07 -0.42
N ALA A 202 -18.80 3.59 0.51
CA ALA A 202 -17.60 2.90 1.01
C ALA A 202 -17.93 1.56 1.67
N ARG A 203 -18.99 1.53 2.49
CA ARG A 203 -19.50 0.29 3.09
C ARG A 203 -19.96 -0.71 2.03
N SER A 204 -20.70 -0.24 1.01
CA SER A 204 -21.17 -1.10 -0.09
C SER A 204 -20.00 -1.70 -0.87
N ALA A 205 -19.03 -0.89 -1.24
CA ALA A 205 -17.82 -1.33 -1.95
C ALA A 205 -17.00 -2.35 -1.14
N ALA A 206 -16.76 -2.08 0.15
CA ALA A 206 -16.05 -3.02 1.02
C ALA A 206 -16.77 -4.37 1.16
N ARG A 207 -18.11 -4.35 1.21
CA ARG A 207 -18.93 -5.56 1.23
C ARG A 207 -18.83 -6.33 -0.09
N GLU A 208 -18.87 -5.65 -1.21
CA GLU A 208 -18.74 -6.25 -2.55
C GLU A 208 -17.36 -6.91 -2.73
N ILE A 209 -16.28 -6.21 -2.34
CA ILE A 209 -14.93 -6.79 -2.31
C ILE A 209 -14.91 -8.05 -1.44
N SER A 210 -15.50 -7.99 -0.24
CA SER A 210 -15.55 -9.12 0.68
C SER A 210 -16.28 -10.32 0.10
N GLN A 211 -17.44 -10.11 -0.53
CA GLN A 211 -18.22 -11.16 -1.18
C GLN A 211 -17.46 -11.79 -2.35
N SER A 212 -16.79 -10.99 -3.16
CA SER A 212 -15.94 -11.45 -4.27
C SER A 212 -14.73 -12.26 -3.79
N LEU A 213 -14.29 -12.04 -2.53
CA LEU A 213 -13.26 -12.81 -1.86
C LEU A 213 -13.79 -14.02 -1.06
N GLY A 214 -15.08 -14.33 -1.22
CA GLY A 214 -15.71 -15.52 -0.64
C GLY A 214 -16.38 -15.31 0.72
N TRP A 215 -16.43 -14.08 1.23
CA TRP A 215 -17.16 -13.80 2.46
C TRP A 215 -18.68 -13.95 2.25
N LYS A 216 -19.36 -14.59 3.21
CA LYS A 216 -20.81 -14.74 3.22
C LYS A 216 -21.39 -14.06 4.45
N PRO A 217 -22.34 -13.12 4.32
CA PRO A 217 -23.02 -12.52 5.45
C PRO A 217 -23.70 -13.60 6.32
N GLY A 218 -23.50 -13.54 7.64
CA GLY A 218 -24.11 -14.46 8.58
C GLY A 218 -23.30 -15.70 8.96
N VAL A 219 -22.11 -15.91 8.39
CA VAL A 219 -21.15 -16.93 8.85
C VAL A 219 -20.12 -16.24 9.74
N THR A 220 -20.44 -16.09 11.02
CA THR A 220 -19.44 -15.79 12.05
C THR A 220 -18.66 -17.07 12.29
N GLY A 221 -17.35 -17.06 11.99
CA GLY A 221 -16.46 -18.16 12.35
C GLY A 221 -16.51 -18.40 13.85
N ARG A 222 -16.77 -19.65 14.23
CA ARG A 222 -16.61 -20.13 15.59
C ARG A 222 -15.14 -20.32 15.91
#